data_49634fe1437aea4b74484fb84b2339aa
#
_entry.id   49634fe1437aea4b74484fb84b2339aa
#
_cell.length_a   1.000
_cell.length_b   1.000
_cell.length_c   1.000
_cell.angle_alpha   90.00
_cell.angle_beta   90.00
_cell.angle_gamma   90.00
#
_symmetry.space_group_name_H-M   'P 1'
#
loop_
_entity.id
_entity.type
_entity.pdbx_description
1 polymer ?
#
loop_
_entity_poly.entity_id
_entity_poly.type
_entity_poly.pdbx_seq_one_letter_code
_entity_poly.pdbx_strand_id
1 'polypeptide(L)'
;MSSQPKTLAQKVWDRHVVSSGKGQPDLIYIDLHLVHEVTSPQAFDGLRLANRTVRRPDLTVATEDHNVPTENIHLPIADEISAKQIEVLRKNAEEFKITLYPMGDPGQGIVHVIGPEQGRTLPGMTIVCGDSHTATHGAFGALAFGIGTSEVEHVLATQTLPQERPKWMSVTVDGVAPKGVTAKDIILAVIGEIGTGGGIGHVIEYRGAAIRALSMEGRMTVCNMSIEAGARAGLVSPDETTFNYLRGREFAPSGELFDAAIADWKTLRTDDGAVFDKEVTIDASKLSPNVTWGTNPAQVVSLDDVVPTPSDYSDATERDSVTRALEYMGLQAGTAIRDIKVDTVFIGSCTNSRIEDLRAAADVVRGRKVKVKRVMVVPGSHAVKLQAQAEGLDKIFIDAGIDWREPGCSMCLAMNPDKLAPQERSASTSNRNFEGRQGRGGRTHLVSPAVAAATAVAGHFASPEDLS
;
A
#
# COMPACT_ATOMS: atom_id res chain seq x y z
N MET A 1 -7.95 -31.15 -25.96
CA MET A 1 -7.94 -29.76 -26.44
C MET A 1 -6.96 -29.01 -25.55
N SER A 2 -5.86 -28.46 -26.07
CA SER A 2 -4.98 -27.63 -25.24
C SER A 2 -5.78 -26.40 -24.79
N SER A 3 -5.86 -26.20 -23.48
CA SER A 3 -6.46 -24.97 -22.93
C SER A 3 -5.69 -23.77 -23.46
N GLN A 4 -6.36 -22.68 -23.81
CA GLN A 4 -5.68 -21.45 -24.20
C GLN A 4 -4.75 -21.00 -23.06
N PRO A 5 -3.55 -20.48 -23.35
CA PRO A 5 -2.65 -19.92 -22.36
C PRO A 5 -3.34 -18.80 -21.55
N LYS A 6 -3.15 -18.79 -20.24
CA LYS A 6 -3.79 -17.84 -19.32
C LYS A 6 -2.78 -17.04 -18.53
N THR A 7 -3.09 -15.78 -18.26
CA THR A 7 -2.34 -14.97 -17.29
C THR A 7 -2.58 -15.49 -15.86
N LEU A 8 -1.70 -15.13 -14.93
CA LEU A 8 -1.90 -15.41 -13.49
C LEU A 8 -3.28 -14.92 -13.02
N ALA A 9 -3.61 -13.68 -13.34
CA ALA A 9 -4.88 -13.07 -12.91
C ALA A 9 -6.10 -13.80 -13.48
N GLN A 10 -6.05 -14.27 -14.76
CA GLN A 10 -7.09 -15.10 -15.35
C GLN A 10 -7.24 -16.43 -14.63
N LYS A 11 -6.12 -17.07 -14.23
CA LYS A 11 -6.17 -18.34 -13.49
C LYS A 11 -6.82 -18.17 -12.13
N VAL A 12 -6.48 -17.11 -11.39
CA VAL A 12 -7.09 -16.82 -10.10
C VAL A 12 -8.57 -16.49 -10.27
N TRP A 13 -8.93 -15.63 -11.24
CA TRP A 13 -10.32 -15.30 -11.53
C TRP A 13 -11.16 -16.56 -11.81
N ASP A 14 -10.71 -17.37 -12.76
CA ASP A 14 -11.46 -18.55 -13.23
C ASP A 14 -11.65 -19.60 -12.12
N ARG A 15 -10.74 -19.69 -11.15
CA ARG A 15 -10.85 -20.56 -9.97
C ARG A 15 -11.97 -20.12 -9.00
N HIS A 16 -12.35 -18.82 -9.03
CA HIS A 16 -13.28 -18.22 -8.06
C HIS A 16 -14.67 -17.91 -8.65
N VAL A 17 -14.86 -18.11 -9.95
CA VAL A 17 -16.18 -17.91 -10.56
C VAL A 17 -17.15 -18.97 -10.04
N VAL A 18 -18.15 -18.53 -9.29
CA VAL A 18 -19.24 -19.36 -8.77
C VAL A 18 -20.37 -19.47 -9.80
N SER A 19 -20.63 -18.36 -10.50
CA SER A 19 -21.69 -18.28 -11.52
C SER A 19 -21.32 -17.19 -12.53
N SER A 20 -21.61 -17.43 -13.79
CA SER A 20 -21.51 -16.44 -14.86
C SER A 20 -22.70 -16.54 -15.79
N GLY A 21 -23.11 -15.41 -16.35
CA GLY A 21 -24.25 -15.34 -17.28
C GLY A 21 -23.94 -14.41 -18.44
N LYS A 22 -24.53 -14.70 -19.62
CA LYS A 22 -24.33 -13.83 -20.78
C LYS A 22 -24.83 -12.41 -20.52
N GLY A 23 -23.92 -11.43 -20.55
CA GLY A 23 -24.24 -10.02 -20.32
C GLY A 23 -24.48 -9.67 -18.83
N GLN A 24 -24.01 -10.50 -17.92
CA GLN A 24 -24.04 -10.26 -16.48
C GLN A 24 -22.63 -10.35 -15.92
N PRO A 25 -22.34 -9.63 -14.80
CA PRO A 25 -21.09 -9.79 -14.06
C PRO A 25 -20.87 -11.24 -13.62
N ASP A 26 -19.63 -11.69 -13.54
CA ASP A 26 -19.28 -12.93 -12.90
C ASP A 26 -19.50 -12.81 -11.38
N LEU A 27 -20.11 -13.80 -10.75
CA LEU A 27 -20.20 -13.91 -9.31
C LEU A 27 -18.94 -14.65 -8.83
N ILE A 28 -18.04 -13.96 -8.14
CA ILE A 28 -16.79 -14.54 -7.63
C ILE A 28 -16.88 -14.83 -6.13
N TYR A 29 -16.30 -15.95 -5.71
CA TYR A 29 -16.13 -16.28 -4.30
C TYR A 29 -15.00 -15.45 -3.69
N ILE A 30 -15.12 -15.06 -2.42
CA ILE A 30 -14.11 -14.29 -1.69
C ILE A 30 -13.52 -15.16 -0.58
N ASP A 31 -12.19 -15.39 -0.62
CA ASP A 31 -11.50 -16.24 0.36
C ASP A 31 -11.22 -15.52 1.66
N LEU A 32 -10.93 -14.22 1.61
CA LEU A 32 -10.64 -13.42 2.80
C LEU A 32 -11.29 -12.04 2.70
N HIS A 33 -12.04 -11.67 3.71
CA HIS A 33 -12.61 -10.34 3.87
C HIS A 33 -11.95 -9.61 5.03
N LEU A 34 -11.21 -8.55 4.73
CA LEU A 34 -10.58 -7.69 5.71
C LEU A 34 -11.48 -6.48 6.00
N VAL A 35 -11.61 -6.12 7.27
CA VAL A 35 -12.55 -5.08 7.72
C VAL A 35 -11.84 -4.11 8.67
N HIS A 36 -12.19 -2.84 8.58
CA HIS A 36 -11.74 -1.80 9.51
C HIS A 36 -12.89 -0.84 9.87
N GLU A 37 -12.64 0.07 10.80
CA GLU A 37 -13.67 0.91 11.42
C GLU A 37 -14.33 1.95 10.50
N VAL A 38 -13.66 2.36 9.40
CA VAL A 38 -14.13 3.50 8.59
C VAL A 38 -15.25 3.11 7.62
N THR A 39 -15.13 1.96 6.94
CA THR A 39 -16.04 1.59 5.84
C THR A 39 -17.05 0.50 6.22
N SER A 40 -17.00 -0.02 7.43
CA SER A 40 -17.81 -1.16 7.86
C SER A 40 -19.12 -0.83 8.61
N PRO A 41 -19.28 0.32 9.32
CA PRO A 41 -20.45 0.54 10.17
C PRO A 41 -21.78 0.37 9.43
N GLN A 42 -21.93 1.03 8.29
CA GLN A 42 -23.15 0.98 7.47
C GLN A 42 -23.42 -0.41 6.87
N ALA A 43 -22.38 -1.18 6.56
CA ALA A 43 -22.51 -2.53 6.06
C ALA A 43 -23.14 -3.47 7.10
N PHE A 44 -22.71 -3.35 8.36
CA PHE A 44 -23.32 -4.12 9.46
C PHE A 44 -24.77 -3.68 9.77
N ASP A 45 -25.06 -2.38 9.66
CA ASP A 45 -26.44 -1.90 9.79
C ASP A 45 -27.34 -2.47 8.68
N GLY A 46 -26.85 -2.57 7.45
CA GLY A 46 -27.55 -3.21 6.35
C GLY A 46 -27.87 -4.70 6.63
N LEU A 47 -26.90 -5.44 7.20
CA LEU A 47 -27.14 -6.84 7.64
C LEU A 47 -28.28 -6.94 8.66
N ARG A 48 -28.31 -6.05 9.68
CA ARG A 48 -29.37 -6.02 10.69
C ARG A 48 -30.74 -5.74 10.07
N LEU A 49 -30.82 -4.71 9.21
CA LEU A 49 -32.05 -4.35 8.51
C LEU A 49 -32.58 -5.48 7.62
N ALA A 50 -31.66 -6.22 7.00
CA ALA A 50 -32.00 -7.37 6.17
C ALA A 50 -32.22 -8.67 6.97
N ASN A 51 -32.08 -8.64 8.29
CA ASN A 51 -32.11 -9.81 9.18
C ASN A 51 -31.16 -10.93 8.74
N ARG A 52 -29.90 -10.53 8.39
CA ARG A 52 -28.83 -11.42 7.95
C ARG A 52 -27.68 -11.44 8.96
N THR A 53 -26.96 -12.55 8.96
CA THR A 53 -25.72 -12.72 9.71
C THR A 53 -24.51 -12.67 8.77
N VAL A 54 -23.30 -12.57 9.31
CA VAL A 54 -22.08 -12.77 8.53
C VAL A 54 -21.99 -14.24 8.12
N ARG A 55 -21.80 -14.46 6.83
CA ARG A 55 -21.80 -15.81 6.21
C ARG A 55 -20.62 -16.66 6.65
N ARG A 56 -19.42 -16.05 6.69
CA ARG A 56 -18.15 -16.71 7.01
C ARG A 56 -17.33 -15.84 7.96
N PRO A 57 -17.71 -15.80 9.25
CA PRO A 57 -16.94 -15.01 10.23
C PRO A 57 -15.51 -15.53 10.41
N ASP A 58 -15.24 -16.80 10.11
CA ASP A 58 -13.93 -17.44 10.08
C ASP A 58 -13.01 -16.94 8.93
N LEU A 59 -13.58 -16.40 7.86
CA LEU A 59 -12.89 -15.78 6.72
C LEU A 59 -12.97 -14.25 6.74
N THR A 60 -13.44 -13.67 7.84
CA THR A 60 -13.55 -12.23 8.03
C THR A 60 -12.68 -11.81 9.22
N VAL A 61 -11.79 -10.85 9.01
CA VAL A 61 -10.86 -10.36 10.03
C VAL A 61 -10.94 -8.85 10.10
N ALA A 62 -11.10 -8.32 11.31
CA ALA A 62 -11.18 -6.89 11.58
C ALA A 62 -9.97 -6.40 12.37
N THR A 63 -9.58 -5.15 12.14
CA THR A 63 -8.55 -4.44 12.90
C THR A 63 -8.91 -2.97 13.04
N GLU A 64 -8.41 -2.33 14.10
CA GLU A 64 -8.49 -0.89 14.31
C GLU A 64 -7.18 -0.26 13.84
N ASP A 65 -7.20 0.55 12.76
CA ASP A 65 -5.98 1.04 12.15
C ASP A 65 -6.04 2.47 11.60
N HIS A 66 -7.21 2.97 11.17
CA HIS A 66 -7.34 4.26 10.51
C HIS A 66 -7.54 5.43 11.49
N ASN A 67 -8.42 5.25 12.49
CA ASN A 67 -8.81 6.28 13.46
C ASN A 67 -8.04 6.20 14.78
N VAL A 68 -7.14 5.25 14.90
CA VAL A 68 -6.35 5.06 16.14
C VAL A 68 -5.30 6.15 16.28
N PRO A 69 -5.12 6.73 17.48
CA PRO A 69 -3.99 7.59 17.76
C PRO A 69 -2.69 6.79 17.76
N THR A 70 -1.59 7.43 17.46
CA THR A 70 -0.24 6.85 17.49
C THR A 70 0.57 7.27 18.71
N GLU A 71 -0.05 8.05 19.60
CA GLU A 71 0.49 8.44 20.90
C GLU A 71 -0.59 8.26 21.97
N ASN A 72 -0.17 8.02 23.19
CA ASN A 72 -1.06 7.96 24.36
C ASN A 72 -2.27 7.03 24.17
N ILE A 73 -2.06 5.88 23.53
CA ILE A 73 -3.14 4.93 23.16
C ILE A 73 -3.93 4.40 24.37
N HIS A 74 -3.42 4.59 25.59
CA HIS A 74 -4.09 4.25 26.83
C HIS A 74 -5.13 5.29 27.28
N LEU A 75 -5.15 6.47 26.65
CA LEU A 75 -6.14 7.52 26.90
C LEU A 75 -7.35 7.37 25.98
N PRO A 76 -8.52 7.93 26.38
CA PRO A 76 -9.67 7.99 25.48
C PRO A 76 -9.34 8.75 24.18
N ILE A 77 -9.86 8.28 23.07
CA ILE A 77 -9.70 8.95 21.77
C ILE A 77 -10.44 10.29 21.85
N ALA A 78 -9.71 11.39 21.61
CA ALA A 78 -10.24 12.74 21.77
C ALA A 78 -11.24 13.15 20.66
N ASP A 79 -11.08 12.62 19.46
CA ASP A 79 -12.04 12.86 18.37
C ASP A 79 -13.26 11.94 18.53
N GLU A 80 -14.43 12.56 18.75
CA GLU A 80 -15.67 11.82 19.04
C GLU A 80 -16.12 10.92 17.89
N ILE A 81 -15.88 11.32 16.63
CA ILE A 81 -16.25 10.53 15.45
C ILE A 81 -15.36 9.29 15.37
N SER A 82 -14.06 9.47 15.52
CA SER A 82 -13.09 8.37 15.53
C SER A 82 -13.37 7.39 16.67
N ALA A 83 -13.61 7.91 17.89
CA ALA A 83 -13.99 7.10 19.05
C ALA A 83 -15.26 6.28 18.79
N LYS A 84 -16.27 6.91 18.17
CA LYS A 84 -17.53 6.25 17.86
C LYS A 84 -17.39 5.17 16.81
N GLN A 85 -16.60 5.38 15.76
CA GLN A 85 -16.36 4.38 14.71
C GLN A 85 -15.65 3.14 15.28
N ILE A 86 -14.68 3.33 16.15
CA ILE A 86 -13.98 2.24 16.86
C ILE A 86 -14.94 1.48 17.78
N GLU A 87 -15.73 2.19 18.58
CA GLU A 87 -16.76 1.56 19.43
C GLU A 87 -17.75 0.71 18.62
N VAL A 88 -18.20 1.22 17.48
CA VAL A 88 -19.13 0.50 16.60
C VAL A 88 -18.48 -0.72 16.00
N LEU A 89 -17.20 -0.65 15.55
CA LEU A 89 -16.50 -1.82 15.04
C LEU A 89 -16.40 -2.93 16.10
N ARG A 90 -16.05 -2.57 17.35
CA ARG A 90 -15.98 -3.53 18.48
C ARG A 90 -17.31 -4.22 18.71
N LYS A 91 -18.41 -3.48 18.77
CA LYS A 91 -19.76 -4.02 18.92
C LYS A 91 -20.15 -4.94 17.77
N ASN A 92 -19.84 -4.53 16.53
CA ASN A 92 -20.11 -5.33 15.35
C ASN A 92 -19.32 -6.64 15.36
N ALA A 93 -18.03 -6.60 15.69
CA ALA A 93 -17.19 -7.78 15.75
C ALA A 93 -17.70 -8.80 16.81
N GLU A 94 -18.10 -8.32 17.98
CA GLU A 94 -18.70 -9.16 19.04
C GLU A 94 -20.02 -9.77 18.59
N GLU A 95 -20.96 -8.97 18.08
CA GLU A 95 -22.30 -9.41 17.64
C GLU A 95 -22.21 -10.45 16.53
N PHE A 96 -21.37 -10.20 15.51
CA PHE A 96 -21.25 -11.05 14.34
C PHE A 96 -20.15 -12.12 14.45
N LYS A 97 -19.48 -12.21 15.60
CA LYS A 97 -18.45 -13.21 15.93
C LYS A 97 -17.24 -13.16 14.99
N ILE A 98 -16.84 -11.98 14.61
CA ILE A 98 -15.67 -11.73 13.75
C ILE A 98 -14.44 -11.56 14.63
N THR A 99 -13.31 -12.14 14.22
CA THR A 99 -12.02 -11.87 14.86
C THR A 99 -11.65 -10.39 14.72
N LEU A 100 -11.41 -9.72 15.84
CA LEU A 100 -11.00 -8.32 15.89
C LEU A 100 -9.65 -8.21 16.60
N TYR A 101 -8.74 -7.44 16.01
CA TYR A 101 -7.51 -6.97 16.65
C TYR A 101 -7.67 -5.50 17.05
N PRO A 102 -8.05 -5.20 18.30
CA PRO A 102 -8.26 -3.82 18.74
C PRO A 102 -6.93 -3.11 19.00
N MET A 103 -6.96 -1.79 19.07
CA MET A 103 -5.81 -0.95 19.41
C MET A 103 -5.10 -1.44 20.69
N GLY A 104 -3.79 -1.68 20.60
CA GLY A 104 -2.96 -2.22 21.67
C GLY A 104 -2.91 -3.75 21.75
N ASP A 105 -3.68 -4.48 20.94
CA ASP A 105 -3.58 -5.93 20.83
C ASP A 105 -2.28 -6.34 20.11
N PRO A 106 -1.61 -7.44 20.52
CA PRO A 106 -0.41 -7.93 19.82
C PRO A 106 -0.58 -8.20 18.31
N GLY A 107 -1.77 -8.54 17.86
CA GLY A 107 -2.10 -8.77 16.46
C GLY A 107 -2.58 -7.51 15.71
N GLN A 108 -2.69 -6.37 16.42
CA GLN A 108 -3.17 -5.12 15.85
C GLN A 108 -2.14 -4.50 14.89
N GLY A 109 -2.63 -3.91 13.83
CA GLY A 109 -1.86 -3.15 12.87
C GLY A 109 -2.69 -2.75 11.66
N ILE A 110 -2.05 -2.09 10.71
CA ILE A 110 -2.67 -1.71 9.45
C ILE A 110 -3.19 -2.95 8.75
N VAL A 111 -4.43 -2.92 8.30
CA VAL A 111 -5.14 -4.06 7.72
C VAL A 111 -4.35 -4.77 6.61
N HIS A 112 -3.62 -4.02 5.78
CA HIS A 112 -2.79 -4.56 4.70
C HIS A 112 -1.36 -4.96 5.12
N VAL A 113 -1.04 -4.81 6.40
CA VAL A 113 0.19 -5.32 7.02
C VAL A 113 -0.10 -6.62 7.75
N ILE A 114 -1.14 -6.67 8.58
CA ILE A 114 -1.44 -7.85 9.41
C ILE A 114 -1.82 -9.08 8.59
N GLY A 115 -2.57 -8.93 7.48
CA GLY A 115 -2.95 -10.06 6.62
C GLY A 115 -1.74 -10.85 6.11
N PRO A 116 -0.78 -10.21 5.42
CA PRO A 116 0.50 -10.81 5.05
C PRO A 116 1.32 -11.33 6.23
N GLU A 117 1.49 -10.51 7.26
CA GLU A 117 2.35 -10.81 8.41
C GLU A 117 1.90 -12.05 9.17
N GLN A 118 0.60 -12.23 9.34
CA GLN A 118 0.03 -13.40 10.01
C GLN A 118 -0.05 -14.64 9.08
N GLY A 119 0.24 -14.51 7.78
CA GLY A 119 0.08 -15.61 6.82
C GLY A 119 -1.36 -15.90 6.41
N ARG A 120 -2.27 -14.93 6.56
CA ARG A 120 -3.65 -15.01 6.08
C ARG A 120 -3.78 -14.74 4.59
N THR A 121 -2.83 -14.00 4.02
CA THR A 121 -2.72 -13.75 2.59
C THR A 121 -1.93 -14.87 1.94
N LEU A 122 -2.59 -15.68 1.11
CA LEU A 122 -1.97 -16.81 0.43
C LEU A 122 -2.06 -16.67 -1.10
N PRO A 123 -1.12 -17.27 -1.85
CA PRO A 123 -1.19 -17.29 -3.31
C PRO A 123 -2.49 -17.86 -3.85
N GLY A 124 -3.04 -17.20 -4.86
CA GLY A 124 -4.22 -17.65 -5.55
C GLY A 124 -5.56 -17.34 -4.88
N MET A 125 -5.56 -16.68 -3.73
CA MET A 125 -6.79 -16.23 -3.04
C MET A 125 -7.41 -15.01 -3.73
N THR A 126 -8.71 -14.82 -3.48
CA THR A 126 -9.43 -13.56 -3.68
C THR A 126 -9.58 -12.86 -2.33
N ILE A 127 -9.15 -11.59 -2.26
CA ILE A 127 -9.14 -10.82 -1.00
C ILE A 127 -9.78 -9.46 -1.23
N VAL A 128 -10.71 -9.08 -0.35
CA VAL A 128 -11.35 -7.77 -0.40
C VAL A 128 -11.31 -7.04 0.93
N CYS A 129 -11.35 -5.71 0.86
CA CYS A 129 -11.44 -4.81 1.99
C CYS A 129 -12.13 -3.52 1.55
N GLY A 130 -12.75 -2.80 2.45
CA GLY A 130 -13.27 -1.46 2.22
C GLY A 130 -12.18 -0.38 2.06
N ASP A 131 -10.98 -0.75 1.68
CA ASP A 131 -9.82 0.14 1.43
C ASP A 131 -9.20 -0.14 0.07
N SER A 132 -8.87 0.92 -0.67
CA SER A 132 -8.32 0.83 -2.03
C SER A 132 -6.95 0.15 -2.10
N HIS A 133 -6.14 0.20 -1.03
CA HIS A 133 -4.81 -0.42 -1.00
C HIS A 133 -4.82 -1.93 -0.71
N THR A 134 -6.00 -2.56 -0.75
CA THR A 134 -6.14 -4.03 -0.74
C THR A 134 -5.30 -4.70 -1.83
N ALA A 135 -4.99 -3.99 -2.93
CA ALA A 135 -4.05 -4.45 -3.95
C ALA A 135 -2.68 -4.89 -3.41
N THR A 136 -2.27 -4.46 -2.21
CA THR A 136 -1.05 -4.91 -1.51
C THR A 136 -0.91 -6.43 -1.49
N HIS A 137 -2.01 -7.14 -1.24
CA HIS A 137 -2.03 -8.60 -1.12
C HIS A 137 -1.70 -9.32 -2.44
N GLY A 138 -1.79 -8.62 -3.57
CA GLY A 138 -1.39 -9.14 -4.87
C GLY A 138 0.11 -9.46 -4.99
N ALA A 139 0.95 -8.96 -4.09
CA ALA A 139 2.35 -9.33 -3.96
C ALA A 139 2.57 -10.84 -3.76
N PHE A 140 1.56 -11.54 -3.26
CA PHE A 140 1.54 -12.99 -3.05
C PHE A 140 0.91 -13.76 -4.24
N GLY A 141 0.50 -13.09 -5.30
CA GLY A 141 -0.27 -13.71 -6.38
C GLY A 141 -1.74 -13.91 -6.04
N ALA A 142 -2.25 -13.18 -5.05
CA ALA A 142 -3.67 -13.10 -4.75
C ALA A 142 -4.36 -12.04 -5.63
N LEU A 143 -5.60 -12.26 -6.02
CA LEU A 143 -6.42 -11.26 -6.67
C LEU A 143 -7.12 -10.44 -5.58
N ALA A 144 -6.55 -9.27 -5.28
CA ALA A 144 -6.96 -8.47 -4.14
C ALA A 144 -7.31 -7.03 -4.56
N PHE A 145 -8.46 -6.54 -4.11
CA PHE A 145 -8.95 -5.21 -4.51
C PHE A 145 -9.90 -4.58 -3.50
N GLY A 146 -9.90 -3.25 -3.49
CA GLY A 146 -10.80 -2.45 -2.67
C GLY A 146 -12.26 -2.51 -3.16
N ILE A 147 -13.19 -2.46 -2.21
CA ILE A 147 -14.64 -2.51 -2.46
C ILE A 147 -15.37 -1.40 -1.72
N GLY A 148 -16.52 -0.97 -2.24
CA GLY A 148 -17.37 0.04 -1.60
C GLY A 148 -18.19 -0.54 -0.44
N THR A 149 -18.75 0.33 0.40
CA THR A 149 -19.50 -0.07 1.61
C THR A 149 -20.66 -1.04 1.33
N SER A 150 -21.41 -0.84 0.24
CA SER A 150 -22.48 -1.76 -0.16
C SER A 150 -21.97 -3.12 -0.61
N GLU A 151 -20.75 -3.16 -1.21
CA GLU A 151 -20.09 -4.41 -1.56
C GLU A 151 -19.55 -5.12 -0.29
N VAL A 152 -19.08 -4.36 0.72
CA VAL A 152 -18.71 -4.91 2.04
C VAL A 152 -19.91 -5.63 2.65
N GLU A 153 -21.11 -5.01 2.67
CA GLU A 153 -22.34 -5.65 3.14
C GLU A 153 -22.63 -6.94 2.36
N HIS A 154 -22.54 -6.88 1.02
CA HIS A 154 -22.80 -8.03 0.17
C HIS A 154 -21.86 -9.20 0.48
N VAL A 155 -20.56 -8.94 0.61
CA VAL A 155 -19.56 -9.98 0.92
C VAL A 155 -19.77 -10.54 2.33
N LEU A 156 -20.05 -9.71 3.32
CA LEU A 156 -20.39 -10.18 4.67
C LEU A 156 -21.60 -11.13 4.65
N ALA A 157 -22.63 -10.81 3.86
CA ALA A 157 -23.86 -11.60 3.77
C ALA A 157 -23.71 -12.90 2.98
N THR A 158 -22.84 -12.94 1.97
CA THR A 158 -22.87 -14.02 0.96
C THR A 158 -21.52 -14.72 0.74
N GLN A 159 -20.41 -14.08 1.12
CA GLN A 159 -19.03 -14.48 0.80
C GLN A 159 -18.74 -14.50 -0.70
N THR A 160 -19.52 -13.78 -1.48
CA THR A 160 -19.37 -13.64 -2.94
C THR A 160 -19.50 -12.18 -3.34
N LEU A 161 -19.06 -11.85 -4.56
CA LEU A 161 -19.16 -10.51 -5.10
C LEU A 161 -19.40 -10.54 -6.62
N PRO A 162 -20.44 -9.86 -7.14
CA PRO A 162 -20.60 -9.65 -8.59
C PRO A 162 -19.55 -8.69 -9.09
N GLN A 163 -18.76 -9.10 -10.09
CA GLN A 163 -17.71 -8.27 -10.68
C GLN A 163 -17.65 -8.42 -12.19
N GLU A 164 -17.55 -7.29 -12.88
CA GLU A 164 -17.21 -7.29 -14.30
C GLU A 164 -15.78 -7.79 -14.48
N ARG A 165 -15.57 -8.65 -15.48
CA ARG A 165 -14.25 -9.19 -15.79
C ARG A 165 -13.34 -8.06 -16.26
N PRO A 166 -12.23 -7.79 -15.54
CA PRO A 166 -11.30 -6.72 -15.91
C PRO A 166 -10.50 -7.09 -17.15
N LYS A 167 -9.84 -6.11 -17.72
CA LYS A 167 -8.77 -6.31 -18.70
C LYS A 167 -7.46 -6.67 -18.00
N TRP A 168 -6.54 -7.26 -18.73
CA TRP A 168 -5.27 -7.77 -18.22
C TRP A 168 -4.14 -6.91 -18.76
N MET A 169 -3.31 -6.39 -17.86
CA MET A 169 -2.16 -5.56 -18.24
C MET A 169 -0.88 -6.16 -17.65
N SER A 170 0.20 -6.18 -18.42
CA SER A 170 1.52 -6.48 -17.90
C SER A 170 2.37 -5.22 -17.80
N VAL A 171 3.12 -5.11 -16.70
CA VAL A 171 4.21 -4.14 -16.53
C VAL A 171 5.47 -4.94 -16.28
N THR A 172 6.36 -4.97 -17.28
CA THR A 172 7.62 -5.67 -17.20
C THR A 172 8.73 -4.69 -16.83
N VAL A 173 9.39 -4.93 -15.70
CA VAL A 173 10.53 -4.12 -15.25
C VAL A 173 11.77 -5.01 -15.30
N ASP A 174 12.59 -4.79 -16.33
CA ASP A 174 13.81 -5.57 -16.55
C ASP A 174 15.08 -4.77 -16.30
N GLY A 175 16.20 -5.47 -16.22
CA GLY A 175 17.48 -4.90 -15.86
C GLY A 175 17.75 -4.96 -14.35
N VAL A 176 18.87 -4.37 -13.94
CA VAL A 176 19.29 -4.28 -12.54
C VAL A 176 19.14 -2.85 -12.09
N ALA A 177 18.31 -2.62 -11.08
CA ALA A 177 18.12 -1.29 -10.51
C ALA A 177 19.46 -0.77 -9.90
N PRO A 178 19.82 0.50 -10.15
CA PRO A 178 20.99 1.11 -9.55
C PRO A 178 20.91 1.13 -8.02
N LYS A 179 22.08 1.25 -7.37
CA LYS A 179 22.14 1.44 -5.92
C LYS A 179 21.31 2.67 -5.51
N GLY A 180 20.55 2.56 -4.43
CA GLY A 180 19.69 3.62 -3.93
C GLY A 180 18.27 3.59 -4.52
N VAL A 181 18.04 2.88 -5.62
CA VAL A 181 16.69 2.66 -6.18
C VAL A 181 15.97 1.55 -5.42
N THR A 182 14.78 1.83 -4.95
CA THR A 182 13.95 0.92 -4.16
C THR A 182 12.67 0.52 -4.92
N ALA A 183 11.89 -0.38 -4.34
CA ALA A 183 10.57 -0.73 -4.88
C ALA A 183 9.63 0.47 -5.00
N LYS A 184 9.75 1.47 -4.10
CA LYS A 184 9.00 2.73 -4.16
C LYS A 184 9.36 3.55 -5.40
N ASP A 185 10.63 3.62 -5.73
CA ASP A 185 11.09 4.33 -6.91
C ASP A 185 10.63 3.64 -8.20
N ILE A 186 10.65 2.30 -8.22
CA ILE A 186 10.14 1.50 -9.34
C ILE A 186 8.66 1.81 -9.58
N ILE A 187 7.81 1.73 -8.55
CA ILE A 187 6.38 1.96 -8.75
C ILE A 187 6.06 3.43 -9.06
N LEU A 188 6.78 4.39 -8.50
CA LEU A 188 6.64 5.79 -8.87
C LEU A 188 7.01 6.03 -10.33
N ALA A 189 8.08 5.39 -10.83
CA ALA A 189 8.45 5.45 -12.24
C ALA A 189 7.37 4.83 -13.14
N VAL A 190 6.79 3.68 -12.75
CA VAL A 190 5.65 3.08 -13.47
C VAL A 190 4.49 4.06 -13.55
N ILE A 191 4.10 4.68 -12.43
CA ILE A 191 2.98 5.63 -12.39
C ILE A 191 3.30 6.89 -13.19
N GLY A 192 4.54 7.37 -13.16
CA GLY A 192 4.99 8.47 -14.00
C GLY A 192 4.87 8.19 -15.49
N GLU A 193 5.22 6.96 -15.91
CA GLU A 193 5.16 6.52 -17.31
C GLU A 193 3.72 6.36 -17.83
N ILE A 194 2.84 5.70 -17.06
CA ILE A 194 1.49 5.38 -17.55
C ILE A 194 0.42 6.36 -17.08
N GLY A 195 0.74 7.28 -16.18
CA GLY A 195 -0.19 8.23 -15.58
C GLY A 195 -1.14 7.61 -14.54
N THR A 196 -1.86 8.45 -13.81
CA THR A 196 -2.85 8.03 -12.79
C THR A 196 -4.07 7.30 -13.36
N GLY A 197 -4.26 7.31 -14.68
CA GLY A 197 -5.36 6.66 -15.38
C GLY A 197 -4.93 5.48 -16.26
N GLY A 198 -3.63 5.21 -16.39
CA GLY A 198 -3.11 4.23 -17.35
C GLY A 198 -3.54 2.80 -17.13
N GLY A 199 -3.91 2.45 -15.89
CA GLY A 199 -4.39 1.14 -15.46
C GLY A 199 -5.92 1.02 -15.32
N ILE A 200 -6.70 2.05 -15.65
CA ILE A 200 -8.16 2.01 -15.48
C ILE A 200 -8.77 0.80 -16.20
N GLY A 201 -9.59 0.04 -15.47
CA GLY A 201 -10.26 -1.16 -15.96
C GLY A 201 -9.36 -2.39 -16.10
N HIS A 202 -8.10 -2.30 -15.65
CA HIS A 202 -7.13 -3.40 -15.73
C HIS A 202 -6.75 -3.93 -14.34
N VAL A 203 -6.35 -5.20 -14.35
CA VAL A 203 -5.51 -5.80 -13.31
C VAL A 203 -4.10 -5.87 -13.87
N ILE A 204 -3.13 -5.33 -13.13
CA ILE A 204 -1.72 -5.27 -13.56
C ILE A 204 -0.97 -6.49 -13.02
N GLU A 205 -0.26 -7.21 -13.88
CA GLU A 205 0.74 -8.21 -13.50
C GLU A 205 2.14 -7.58 -13.64
N TYR A 206 2.83 -7.41 -12.51
CA TYR A 206 4.22 -6.94 -12.49
C TYR A 206 5.17 -8.10 -12.72
N ARG A 207 6.07 -7.93 -13.69
CA ARG A 207 6.96 -8.96 -14.22
C ARG A 207 8.38 -8.41 -14.42
N GLY A 208 9.29 -9.27 -14.82
CA GLY A 208 10.65 -8.88 -15.16
C GLY A 208 11.67 -9.20 -14.06
N ALA A 209 12.94 -9.07 -14.38
CA ALA A 209 14.04 -9.43 -13.50
C ALA A 209 14.09 -8.55 -12.24
N ALA A 210 13.85 -7.25 -12.39
CA ALA A 210 13.85 -6.31 -11.27
C ALA A 210 12.73 -6.61 -10.28
N ILE A 211 11.53 -7.01 -10.73
CA ILE A 211 10.42 -7.39 -9.86
C ILE A 211 10.69 -8.69 -9.11
N ARG A 212 11.26 -9.69 -9.81
CA ARG A 212 11.62 -10.98 -9.17
C ARG A 212 12.70 -10.82 -8.10
N ALA A 213 13.60 -9.85 -8.28
CA ALA A 213 14.67 -9.56 -7.33
C ALA A 213 14.19 -8.84 -6.05
N LEU A 214 12.96 -8.30 -6.04
CA LEU A 214 12.39 -7.65 -4.86
C LEU A 214 12.11 -8.65 -3.73
N SER A 215 12.31 -8.19 -2.49
CA SER A 215 11.77 -8.82 -1.30
C SER A 215 10.24 -8.84 -1.33
N MET A 216 9.60 -9.56 -0.41
CA MET A 216 8.13 -9.51 -0.29
C MET A 216 7.65 -8.12 0.08
N GLU A 217 8.36 -7.42 0.96
CA GLU A 217 8.07 -6.05 1.34
C GLU A 217 8.11 -5.11 0.13
N GLY A 218 9.13 -5.25 -0.72
CA GLY A 218 9.23 -4.50 -1.97
C GLY A 218 8.09 -4.82 -2.96
N ARG A 219 7.71 -6.10 -3.11
CA ARG A 219 6.55 -6.51 -3.93
C ARG A 219 5.24 -5.94 -3.39
N MET A 220 5.06 -5.93 -2.06
CA MET A 220 3.91 -5.31 -1.41
C MET A 220 3.86 -3.81 -1.68
N THR A 221 4.97 -3.10 -1.66
CA THR A 221 5.05 -1.68 -2.03
C THR A 221 4.61 -1.45 -3.48
N VAL A 222 5.08 -2.26 -4.43
CA VAL A 222 4.70 -2.15 -5.84
C VAL A 222 3.20 -2.41 -6.03
N CYS A 223 2.68 -3.51 -5.47
CA CYS A 223 1.26 -3.85 -5.59
C CYS A 223 0.35 -2.86 -4.87
N ASN A 224 0.77 -2.35 -3.70
CA ASN A 224 0.04 -1.33 -2.93
C ASN A 224 -0.30 -0.12 -3.80
N MET A 225 0.65 0.39 -4.56
CA MET A 225 0.48 1.60 -5.35
C MET A 225 -0.10 1.37 -6.76
N SER A 226 -0.54 0.18 -7.10
CA SER A 226 -1.22 -0.10 -8.38
C SER A 226 -2.48 0.73 -8.56
N ILE A 227 -3.20 0.99 -7.48
CA ILE A 227 -4.40 1.82 -7.48
C ILE A 227 -4.10 3.28 -7.85
N GLU A 228 -2.88 3.76 -7.60
CA GLU A 228 -2.46 5.12 -7.96
C GLU A 228 -2.26 5.28 -9.47
N ALA A 229 -2.08 4.19 -10.20
CA ALA A 229 -2.14 4.14 -11.66
C ALA A 229 -3.57 3.92 -12.19
N GLY A 230 -4.58 3.89 -11.32
CA GLY A 230 -5.97 3.63 -11.67
C GLY A 230 -6.33 2.15 -11.85
N ALA A 231 -5.41 1.23 -11.57
CA ALA A 231 -5.66 -0.20 -11.73
C ALA A 231 -6.62 -0.76 -10.67
N ARG A 232 -7.36 -1.82 -11.02
CA ARG A 232 -8.25 -2.53 -10.10
C ARG A 232 -7.45 -3.30 -9.04
N ALA A 233 -6.34 -3.92 -9.44
CA ALA A 233 -5.43 -4.70 -8.62
C ALA A 233 -4.04 -4.74 -9.27
N GLY A 234 -3.04 -5.15 -8.48
CA GLY A 234 -1.71 -5.46 -8.98
C GLY A 234 -1.27 -6.81 -8.42
N LEU A 235 -0.62 -7.64 -9.24
CA LEU A 235 -0.17 -8.98 -8.84
C LEU A 235 1.30 -9.19 -9.20
N VAL A 236 1.95 -10.04 -8.40
CA VAL A 236 3.26 -10.64 -8.72
C VAL A 236 3.10 -12.15 -8.65
N SER A 237 3.62 -12.88 -9.64
CA SER A 237 3.60 -14.35 -9.59
C SER A 237 4.36 -14.85 -8.36
N PRO A 238 3.76 -15.76 -7.55
CA PRO A 238 4.41 -16.31 -6.38
C PRO A 238 5.62 -17.19 -6.79
N ASP A 239 6.68 -17.09 -6.02
CA ASP A 239 7.93 -17.83 -6.21
C ASP A 239 8.54 -18.22 -4.85
N GLU A 240 9.78 -18.72 -4.85
CA GLU A 240 10.47 -19.14 -3.63
C GLU A 240 10.57 -18.01 -2.58
N THR A 241 10.67 -16.74 -3.00
CA THR A 241 10.63 -15.58 -2.08
C THR A 241 9.30 -15.53 -1.34
N THR A 242 8.19 -15.73 -2.06
CA THR A 242 6.83 -15.77 -1.48
C THR A 242 6.68 -16.98 -0.54
N PHE A 243 7.15 -18.16 -0.96
CA PHE A 243 7.01 -19.39 -0.16
C PHE A 243 7.82 -19.30 1.13
N ASN A 244 9.04 -18.77 1.06
CA ASN A 244 9.89 -18.57 2.23
C ASN A 244 9.32 -17.53 3.21
N TYR A 245 8.68 -16.48 2.72
CA TYR A 245 8.01 -15.49 3.55
C TYR A 245 6.84 -16.09 4.34
N LEU A 246 6.07 -17.01 3.72
CA LEU A 246 4.90 -17.63 4.33
C LEU A 246 5.24 -18.78 5.28
N ARG A 247 6.43 -19.37 5.14
CA ARG A 247 6.83 -20.54 5.94
C ARG A 247 6.85 -20.22 7.42
N GLY A 248 6.08 -20.98 8.21
CA GLY A 248 6.01 -20.85 9.66
C GLY A 248 5.15 -19.67 10.17
N ARG A 249 4.42 -18.99 9.29
CA ARG A 249 3.42 -18.00 9.69
C ARG A 249 2.21 -18.70 10.32
N GLU A 250 1.60 -18.04 11.28
CA GLU A 250 0.55 -18.62 12.15
C GLU A 250 -0.64 -19.21 11.37
N PHE A 251 -1.13 -18.49 10.36
CA PHE A 251 -2.30 -18.90 9.56
C PHE A 251 -1.92 -19.48 8.18
N ALA A 252 -0.64 -19.59 7.87
CA ALA A 252 -0.20 -20.30 6.69
C ALA A 252 -0.26 -21.83 6.91
N PRO A 253 -0.46 -22.63 5.85
CA PRO A 253 -0.34 -24.09 5.98
C PRO A 253 0.99 -24.50 6.59
N SER A 254 1.06 -25.66 7.23
CA SER A 254 2.28 -26.19 7.84
C SER A 254 2.50 -27.66 7.50
N GLY A 255 3.74 -28.15 7.62
CA GLY A 255 4.10 -29.54 7.32
C GLY A 255 3.73 -29.97 5.91
N GLU A 256 3.16 -31.15 5.75
CA GLU A 256 2.76 -31.72 4.44
C GLU A 256 1.73 -30.85 3.70
N LEU A 257 0.87 -30.10 4.44
CA LEU A 257 -0.07 -29.17 3.83
C LEU A 257 0.64 -27.99 3.19
N PHE A 258 1.75 -27.54 3.76
CA PHE A 258 2.55 -26.48 3.15
C PHE A 258 3.22 -26.93 1.86
N ASP A 259 3.74 -28.16 1.84
CA ASP A 259 4.36 -28.73 0.64
C ASP A 259 3.33 -28.95 -0.49
N ALA A 260 2.13 -29.41 -0.14
CA ALA A 260 1.02 -29.51 -1.07
C ALA A 260 0.57 -28.13 -1.60
N ALA A 261 0.53 -27.12 -0.73
CA ALA A 261 0.21 -25.75 -1.12
C ALA A 261 1.27 -25.18 -2.08
N ILE A 262 2.56 -25.37 -1.82
CA ILE A 262 3.64 -24.96 -2.74
C ILE A 262 3.47 -25.62 -4.12
N ALA A 263 3.08 -26.91 -4.18
CA ALA A 263 2.87 -27.59 -5.44
C ALA A 263 1.75 -26.93 -6.27
N ASP A 264 0.65 -26.48 -5.63
CA ASP A 264 -0.41 -25.71 -6.29
C ASP A 264 0.07 -24.29 -6.64
N TRP A 265 0.69 -23.58 -5.70
CA TRP A 265 1.16 -22.21 -5.90
C TRP A 265 2.16 -22.05 -7.04
N LYS A 266 2.99 -23.05 -7.30
CA LYS A 266 3.89 -23.09 -8.46
C LYS A 266 3.16 -23.10 -9.81
N THR A 267 1.88 -23.47 -9.84
CA THR A 267 1.03 -23.38 -11.04
C THR A 267 0.51 -21.96 -11.30
N LEU A 268 0.57 -21.09 -10.29
CA LEU A 268 0.10 -19.70 -10.32
C LEU A 268 1.15 -18.79 -10.95
N ARG A 269 1.39 -19.02 -12.23
CA ARG A 269 2.22 -18.18 -13.09
C ARG A 269 1.54 -18.01 -14.43
N THR A 270 1.82 -16.91 -15.10
CA THR A 270 1.34 -16.68 -16.46
C THR A 270 1.94 -17.73 -17.39
N ASP A 271 1.10 -18.35 -18.22
CA ASP A 271 1.53 -19.35 -19.19
C ASP A 271 2.32 -18.71 -20.33
N ASP A 272 3.22 -19.47 -20.93
CA ASP A 272 3.92 -19.04 -22.12
C ASP A 272 2.89 -18.82 -23.26
N GLY A 273 2.94 -17.67 -23.92
CA GLY A 273 1.99 -17.29 -24.96
C GLY A 273 0.66 -16.74 -24.46
N ALA A 274 0.49 -16.50 -23.16
CA ALA A 274 -0.67 -15.76 -22.67
C ALA A 274 -0.66 -14.31 -23.19
N VAL A 275 -1.83 -13.78 -23.51
CA VAL A 275 -2.00 -12.45 -24.12
C VAL A 275 -2.53 -11.47 -23.08
N PHE A 276 -1.92 -10.31 -23.03
CA PHE A 276 -2.39 -9.16 -22.27
C PHE A 276 -3.08 -8.15 -23.19
N ASP A 277 -4.06 -7.43 -22.65
CA ASP A 277 -4.74 -6.34 -23.38
C ASP A 277 -3.85 -5.10 -23.52
N LYS A 278 -2.91 -4.92 -22.58
CA LYS A 278 -1.92 -3.82 -22.59
C LYS A 278 -0.61 -4.30 -21.99
N GLU A 279 0.49 -3.91 -22.60
CA GLU A 279 1.84 -4.22 -22.12
C GLU A 279 2.69 -2.96 -22.02
N VAL A 280 3.47 -2.84 -20.93
CA VAL A 280 4.42 -1.74 -20.69
C VAL A 280 5.74 -2.35 -20.23
N THR A 281 6.84 -1.78 -20.72
CA THR A 281 8.20 -2.22 -20.34
C THR A 281 8.99 -1.04 -19.80
N ILE A 282 9.67 -1.24 -18.68
CA ILE A 282 10.53 -0.27 -18.01
C ILE A 282 11.92 -0.88 -17.85
N ASP A 283 12.95 -0.11 -18.18
CA ASP A 283 14.34 -0.47 -17.95
C ASP A 283 14.79 0.01 -16.56
N ALA A 284 14.89 -0.93 -15.62
CA ALA A 284 15.29 -0.63 -14.25
C ALA A 284 16.68 0.00 -14.14
N SER A 285 17.58 -0.26 -15.10
CA SER A 285 18.95 0.26 -15.08
C SER A 285 19.03 1.78 -15.28
N LYS A 286 17.93 2.39 -15.77
CA LYS A 286 17.81 3.84 -15.99
C LYS A 286 17.09 4.57 -14.86
N LEU A 287 16.62 3.85 -13.86
CA LEU A 287 15.90 4.46 -12.74
C LEU A 287 16.87 5.13 -11.77
N SER A 288 16.37 6.11 -11.07
CA SER A 288 17.01 6.83 -9.96
C SER A 288 16.04 6.98 -8.81
N PRO A 289 16.48 7.38 -7.62
CA PRO A 289 15.56 7.75 -6.54
C PRO A 289 14.58 8.83 -7.01
N ASN A 290 13.30 8.62 -6.74
CA ASN A 290 12.21 9.46 -7.23
C ASN A 290 11.56 10.29 -6.14
N VAL A 291 11.06 11.47 -6.52
CA VAL A 291 10.28 12.38 -5.66
C VAL A 291 9.07 12.87 -6.43
N THR A 292 7.88 12.81 -5.85
CA THR A 292 6.72 13.49 -6.43
C THR A 292 6.82 14.98 -6.13
N TRP A 293 6.74 15.83 -7.15
CA TRP A 293 6.82 17.28 -7.01
C TRP A 293 5.46 17.97 -6.94
N GLY A 294 4.41 17.31 -7.41
CA GLY A 294 3.08 17.89 -7.56
C GLY A 294 2.01 17.28 -6.63
N THR A 295 0.76 17.30 -7.09
CA THR A 295 -0.43 16.94 -6.32
C THR A 295 -1.01 15.56 -6.67
N ASN A 296 -0.28 14.75 -7.43
CA ASN A 296 -0.62 13.36 -7.69
C ASN A 296 0.66 12.52 -7.92
N PRO A 297 0.60 11.18 -7.77
CA PRO A 297 1.78 10.32 -7.87
C PRO A 297 2.43 10.26 -9.26
N ALA A 298 1.72 10.63 -10.35
CA ALA A 298 2.31 10.69 -11.69
C ALA A 298 3.16 11.97 -11.92
N GLN A 299 2.98 12.98 -11.08
CA GLN A 299 3.84 14.17 -11.08
C GLN A 299 5.13 13.88 -10.29
N VAL A 300 5.98 13.06 -10.88
CA VAL A 300 7.21 12.51 -10.31
C VAL A 300 8.41 12.84 -11.20
N VAL A 301 9.54 13.07 -10.57
CA VAL A 301 10.85 13.29 -11.21
C VAL A 301 11.95 12.60 -10.41
N SER A 302 13.13 12.47 -11.00
CA SER A 302 14.33 12.07 -10.27
C SER A 302 14.67 13.07 -9.16
N LEU A 303 15.28 12.60 -8.10
CA LEU A 303 15.85 13.44 -7.04
C LEU A 303 16.90 14.44 -7.57
N ASP A 304 17.55 14.10 -8.70
CA ASP A 304 18.57 14.92 -9.37
C ASP A 304 18.02 15.93 -10.37
N ASP A 305 16.70 15.89 -10.61
CA ASP A 305 16.04 16.76 -11.56
C ASP A 305 15.58 18.08 -10.95
N VAL A 306 14.91 18.86 -11.79
CA VAL A 306 14.27 20.12 -11.41
C VAL A 306 12.74 19.98 -11.46
N VAL A 307 12.04 20.85 -10.77
CA VAL A 307 10.58 20.97 -10.84
C VAL A 307 10.19 21.35 -12.28
N PRO A 308 9.33 20.57 -12.97
CA PRO A 308 8.95 20.82 -14.36
C PRO A 308 8.28 22.17 -14.58
N THR A 309 8.32 22.64 -15.83
CA THR A 309 7.62 23.87 -16.24
C THR A 309 6.35 23.51 -17.01
N PRO A 310 5.31 24.36 -17.00
CA PRO A 310 4.15 24.13 -17.87
C PRO A 310 4.48 24.01 -19.35
N SER A 311 5.56 24.66 -19.82
CA SER A 311 6.00 24.61 -21.21
C SER A 311 6.61 23.27 -21.64
N ASP A 312 6.96 22.39 -20.69
CA ASP A 312 7.48 21.05 -21.00
C ASP A 312 6.37 20.11 -21.52
N TYR A 313 5.11 20.51 -21.37
CA TYR A 313 3.94 19.72 -21.73
C TYR A 313 3.27 20.27 -22.99
N SER A 314 2.97 19.40 -23.96
CA SER A 314 2.33 19.79 -25.23
C SER A 314 0.82 19.99 -25.09
N ASP A 315 0.17 19.21 -24.21
CA ASP A 315 -1.28 19.29 -23.99
C ASP A 315 -1.65 20.47 -23.08
N ALA A 316 -2.74 21.18 -23.42
CA ALA A 316 -3.20 22.35 -22.67
C ALA A 316 -3.71 21.98 -21.28
N THR A 317 -4.40 20.83 -21.14
CA THR A 317 -4.95 20.34 -19.87
C THR A 317 -3.82 19.94 -18.93
N GLU A 318 -2.76 19.34 -19.46
CA GLU A 318 -1.56 19.01 -18.69
C GLU A 318 -0.85 20.28 -18.21
N ARG A 319 -0.66 21.30 -19.07
CA ARG A 319 -0.09 22.60 -18.67
C ARG A 319 -0.87 23.25 -17.53
N ASP A 320 -2.22 23.25 -17.62
CA ASP A 320 -3.07 23.80 -16.58
C ASP A 320 -2.98 22.99 -15.27
N SER A 321 -2.85 21.67 -15.37
CA SER A 321 -2.64 20.78 -14.22
C SER A 321 -1.30 21.07 -13.53
N VAL A 322 -0.23 21.21 -14.30
CA VAL A 322 1.10 21.57 -13.80
C VAL A 322 1.08 22.94 -13.11
N THR A 323 0.45 23.94 -13.73
CA THR A 323 0.33 25.28 -13.17
C THR A 323 -0.37 25.27 -11.81
N ARG A 324 -1.49 24.57 -11.70
CA ARG A 324 -2.23 24.43 -10.41
C ARG A 324 -1.41 23.68 -9.37
N ALA A 325 -0.71 22.60 -9.78
CA ALA A 325 0.14 21.84 -8.87
C ALA A 325 1.28 22.69 -8.31
N LEU A 326 1.95 23.50 -9.14
CA LEU A 326 2.99 24.43 -8.71
C LEU A 326 2.46 25.46 -7.70
N GLU A 327 1.29 26.04 -7.98
CA GLU A 327 0.64 26.98 -7.09
C GLU A 327 0.32 26.35 -5.72
N TYR A 328 -0.36 25.19 -5.72
CA TYR A 328 -0.71 24.49 -4.49
C TYR A 328 0.53 24.09 -3.69
N MET A 329 1.51 23.50 -4.36
CA MET A 329 2.76 23.05 -3.74
C MET A 329 3.67 24.23 -3.35
N GLY A 330 3.41 25.45 -3.83
CA GLY A 330 4.23 26.62 -3.59
C GLY A 330 5.66 26.41 -4.10
N LEU A 331 5.79 25.86 -5.30
CA LEU A 331 7.04 25.60 -5.97
C LEU A 331 7.21 26.51 -7.19
N GLN A 332 8.45 26.88 -7.47
CA GLN A 332 8.81 27.56 -8.71
C GLN A 332 9.34 26.54 -9.71
N ALA A 333 8.87 26.63 -10.94
CA ALA A 333 9.40 25.83 -12.04
C ALA A 333 10.93 26.02 -12.18
N GLY A 334 11.65 24.94 -12.48
CA GLY A 334 13.11 24.97 -12.59
C GLY A 334 13.87 24.91 -11.25
N THR A 335 13.16 24.88 -10.09
CA THR A 335 13.82 24.67 -8.80
C THR A 335 14.39 23.26 -8.74
N ALA A 336 15.67 23.10 -8.38
CA ALA A 336 16.24 21.78 -8.15
C ALA A 336 15.52 21.07 -6.99
N ILE A 337 15.17 19.78 -7.16
CA ILE A 337 14.48 19.02 -6.11
C ILE A 337 15.28 19.06 -4.81
N ARG A 338 16.60 18.94 -4.88
CA ARG A 338 17.52 18.98 -3.73
C ARG A 338 17.53 20.31 -2.96
N ASP A 339 17.06 21.41 -3.57
CA ASP A 339 16.97 22.71 -2.90
C ASP A 339 15.66 22.91 -2.12
N ILE A 340 14.71 21.99 -2.29
CA ILE A 340 13.41 22.08 -1.64
C ILE A 340 13.54 21.63 -0.17
N LYS A 341 13.26 22.54 0.75
CA LYS A 341 13.23 22.28 2.19
C LYS A 341 11.93 21.62 2.59
N VAL A 342 11.95 20.79 3.62
CA VAL A 342 10.77 20.14 4.20
C VAL A 342 10.63 20.49 5.68
N ASP A 343 9.39 20.55 6.15
CA ASP A 343 9.04 20.85 7.55
C ASP A 343 8.80 19.60 8.37
N THR A 344 8.33 18.55 7.71
CA THR A 344 7.95 17.27 8.34
C THR A 344 8.46 16.10 7.49
N VAL A 345 8.86 15.02 8.15
CA VAL A 345 9.12 13.72 7.51
C VAL A 345 8.24 12.65 8.15
N PHE A 346 7.57 11.88 7.33
CA PHE A 346 6.74 10.75 7.75
C PHE A 346 7.22 9.45 7.13
N ILE A 347 7.59 8.49 7.98
CA ILE A 347 7.96 7.12 7.61
C ILE A 347 6.91 6.20 8.21
N GLY A 348 6.08 5.60 7.37
CA GLY A 348 4.92 4.83 7.80
C GLY A 348 4.01 4.46 6.63
N SER A 349 2.71 4.22 6.90
CA SER A 349 1.69 3.81 5.93
C SER A 349 1.76 2.33 5.56
N CYS A 350 0.65 1.78 5.05
CA CYS A 350 0.62 0.41 4.51
C CYS A 350 1.62 0.18 3.36
N THR A 351 2.13 1.24 2.77
CA THR A 351 3.14 1.17 1.71
C THR A 351 4.52 0.82 2.25
N ASN A 352 5.00 1.56 3.27
CA ASN A 352 6.38 1.47 3.77
C ASN A 352 6.45 1.62 5.30
N SER A 353 5.97 0.63 6.01
CA SER A 353 6.01 0.57 7.48
C SER A 353 6.37 -0.81 8.02
N ARG A 354 6.90 -1.67 7.15
CA ARG A 354 7.33 -3.02 7.51
C ARG A 354 8.76 -3.00 8.03
N ILE A 355 9.19 -4.08 8.64
CA ILE A 355 10.51 -4.14 9.31
C ILE A 355 11.67 -3.79 8.37
N GLU A 356 11.61 -4.18 7.10
CA GLU A 356 12.64 -3.87 6.10
C GLU A 356 12.72 -2.36 5.84
N ASP A 357 11.57 -1.68 5.74
CA ASP A 357 11.49 -0.23 5.56
C ASP A 357 12.11 0.51 6.75
N LEU A 358 11.80 0.04 7.97
CA LEU A 358 12.35 0.63 9.21
C LEU A 358 13.85 0.40 9.32
N ARG A 359 14.36 -0.79 8.96
CA ARG A 359 15.80 -1.05 8.91
C ARG A 359 16.51 -0.12 7.93
N ALA A 360 15.96 0.02 6.71
CA ALA A 360 16.52 0.91 5.69
C ALA A 360 16.59 2.37 6.16
N ALA A 361 15.54 2.86 6.81
CA ALA A 361 15.53 4.21 7.37
C ALA A 361 16.49 4.36 8.56
N ALA A 362 16.54 3.38 9.47
CA ALA A 362 17.41 3.38 10.64
C ALA A 362 18.90 3.40 10.25
N ASP A 363 19.27 2.65 9.22
CA ASP A 363 20.66 2.62 8.73
C ASP A 363 21.12 3.98 8.22
N VAL A 364 20.24 4.77 7.62
CA VAL A 364 20.53 6.13 7.16
C VAL A 364 20.71 7.09 8.33
N VAL A 365 19.88 7.03 9.37
CA VAL A 365 19.93 7.99 10.49
C VAL A 365 20.89 7.58 11.61
N ARG A 366 21.41 6.36 11.57
CA ARG A 366 22.31 5.83 12.61
C ARG A 366 23.51 6.75 12.86
N GLY A 367 23.65 7.22 14.10
CA GLY A 367 24.73 8.13 14.52
C GLY A 367 24.60 9.55 14.02
N ARG A 368 23.46 9.92 13.42
CA ARG A 368 23.18 11.27 12.91
C ARG A 368 22.04 11.91 13.71
N LYS A 369 21.88 13.22 13.55
CA LYS A 369 20.75 14.00 14.08
C LYS A 369 19.91 14.54 12.94
N VAL A 370 18.58 14.50 13.09
CA VAL A 370 17.69 15.12 12.12
C VAL A 370 17.72 16.64 12.25
N LYS A 371 17.57 17.34 11.11
CA LYS A 371 17.44 18.79 11.01
C LYS A 371 16.01 19.24 10.78
N VAL A 372 15.17 18.35 10.25
CA VAL A 372 13.74 18.60 10.05
C VAL A 372 13.05 18.71 11.41
N LYS A 373 12.14 19.68 11.54
CA LYS A 373 11.50 20.03 12.80
C LYS A 373 10.64 18.90 13.39
N ARG A 374 9.93 18.16 12.53
CA ARG A 374 9.04 17.07 12.92
C ARG A 374 9.35 15.85 12.06
N VAL A 375 9.82 14.80 12.69
CA VAL A 375 10.08 13.51 12.02
C VAL A 375 9.42 12.42 12.83
N MET A 376 8.59 11.61 12.18
CA MET A 376 7.91 10.50 12.85
C MET A 376 8.09 9.20 12.08
N VAL A 377 8.25 8.11 12.84
CA VAL A 377 8.27 6.73 12.36
C VAL A 377 7.13 5.98 13.02
N VAL A 378 6.26 5.42 12.18
CA VAL A 378 5.06 4.69 12.59
C VAL A 378 5.16 3.25 12.07
N PRO A 379 5.39 2.26 12.94
CA PRO A 379 5.37 0.84 12.56
C PRO A 379 4.02 0.41 11.99
N GLY A 380 4.02 -0.53 11.05
CA GLY A 380 2.80 -0.97 10.39
C GLY A 380 1.92 -1.88 11.25
N SER A 381 2.50 -2.54 12.25
CA SER A 381 1.80 -3.42 13.18
C SER A 381 2.50 -3.46 14.53
N HIS A 382 1.81 -4.00 15.53
CA HIS A 382 2.40 -4.21 16.85
C HIS A 382 3.56 -5.22 16.79
N ALA A 383 3.45 -6.24 15.96
CA ALA A 383 4.52 -7.22 15.77
C ALA A 383 5.75 -6.59 15.11
N VAL A 384 5.60 -5.74 14.07
CA VAL A 384 6.71 -4.96 13.50
C VAL A 384 7.34 -4.05 14.57
N LYS A 385 6.53 -3.39 15.40
CA LYS A 385 7.03 -2.55 16.49
C LYS A 385 7.89 -3.33 17.45
N LEU A 386 7.39 -4.46 17.95
CA LEU A 386 8.14 -5.32 18.86
C LEU A 386 9.43 -5.85 18.25
N GLN A 387 9.39 -6.26 16.99
CA GLN A 387 10.58 -6.71 16.27
C GLN A 387 11.61 -5.57 16.14
N ALA A 388 11.17 -4.38 15.74
CA ALA A 388 12.04 -3.22 15.64
C ALA A 388 12.70 -2.85 16.98
N GLN A 389 11.96 -2.95 18.08
CA GLN A 389 12.47 -2.73 19.44
C GLN A 389 13.48 -3.82 19.83
N ALA A 390 13.20 -5.09 19.53
CA ALA A 390 14.15 -6.19 19.78
C ALA A 390 15.46 -6.02 19.00
N GLU A 391 15.41 -5.41 17.81
CA GLU A 391 16.58 -5.07 17.00
C GLU A 391 17.24 -3.72 17.40
N GLY A 392 16.62 -2.96 18.31
CA GLY A 392 17.12 -1.67 18.80
C GLY A 392 16.93 -0.53 17.79
N LEU A 393 16.05 -0.67 16.80
CA LEU A 393 15.78 0.35 15.79
C LEU A 393 15.09 1.57 16.42
N ASP A 394 14.20 1.36 17.39
CA ASP A 394 13.54 2.41 18.17
C ASP A 394 14.55 3.38 18.80
N LYS A 395 15.62 2.83 19.42
CA LYS A 395 16.69 3.63 20.04
C LYS A 395 17.44 4.45 19.00
N ILE A 396 17.71 3.88 17.82
CA ILE A 396 18.38 4.60 16.74
C ILE A 396 17.54 5.80 16.29
N PHE A 397 16.22 5.62 16.13
CA PHE A 397 15.31 6.71 15.77
C PHE A 397 15.22 7.78 16.87
N ILE A 398 15.02 7.38 18.13
CA ILE A 398 14.96 8.29 19.26
C ILE A 398 16.27 9.05 19.42
N ASP A 399 17.42 8.37 19.32
CA ASP A 399 18.74 9.00 19.39
C ASP A 399 18.96 9.99 18.24
N ALA A 400 18.37 9.76 17.06
CA ALA A 400 18.42 10.72 15.96
C ALA A 400 17.54 11.96 16.19
N GLY A 401 16.59 11.92 17.14
CA GLY A 401 15.60 12.96 17.40
C GLY A 401 14.28 12.75 16.64
N ILE A 402 13.93 11.50 16.36
CA ILE A 402 12.73 11.08 15.63
C ILE A 402 11.68 10.56 16.60
N ASP A 403 10.42 10.93 16.40
CA ASP A 403 9.30 10.43 17.20
C ASP A 403 8.99 8.98 16.83
N TRP A 404 9.22 8.08 17.75
CA TRP A 404 8.83 6.67 17.65
C TRP A 404 7.40 6.48 18.13
N ARG A 405 6.53 5.98 17.24
CA ARG A 405 5.08 5.98 17.42
C ARG A 405 4.50 4.59 17.65
N GLU A 406 3.22 4.55 18.03
CA GLU A 406 2.41 3.34 18.06
C GLU A 406 1.90 2.99 16.65
N PRO A 407 1.57 1.69 16.38
CA PRO A 407 1.11 1.25 15.06
C PRO A 407 -0.23 1.86 14.64
N GLY A 408 -0.36 2.20 13.35
CA GLY A 408 -1.58 2.71 12.75
C GLY A 408 -1.32 3.39 11.41
N CYS A 409 -2.39 3.83 10.74
CA CYS A 409 -2.30 4.54 9.46
C CYS A 409 -1.72 5.95 9.60
N SER A 410 -1.87 6.59 10.76
CA SER A 410 -1.26 7.89 11.09
C SER A 410 -1.52 8.95 10.02
N MET A 411 -0.47 9.66 9.58
CA MET A 411 -0.56 10.71 8.55
C MET A 411 -1.01 10.20 7.17
N CYS A 412 -1.03 8.90 6.89
CA CYS A 412 -1.41 8.42 5.56
C CYS A 412 -2.79 8.93 5.09
N LEU A 413 -3.75 8.99 6.01
CA LEU A 413 -5.10 9.49 5.76
C LEU A 413 -5.47 10.72 6.61
N ALA A 414 -4.67 11.03 7.64
CA ALA A 414 -4.88 12.14 8.56
C ALA A 414 -6.27 12.14 9.25
N MET A 415 -6.80 10.96 9.56
CA MET A 415 -8.04 10.77 10.32
C MET A 415 -7.82 10.75 11.84
N ASN A 416 -6.59 10.92 12.28
CA ASN A 416 -6.14 11.00 13.66
C ASN A 416 -5.41 12.34 13.92
N PRO A 417 -4.82 12.57 15.09
CA PRO A 417 -4.10 13.81 15.40
C PRO A 417 -2.86 14.10 14.52
N ASP A 418 -2.30 13.07 13.84
CA ASP A 418 -1.12 13.21 12.98
C ASP A 418 -1.50 13.88 11.64
N LYS A 419 -1.41 15.21 11.60
CA LYS A 419 -1.80 16.02 10.43
C LYS A 419 -0.73 17.07 10.14
N LEU A 420 -0.64 17.45 8.85
CA LEU A 420 0.08 18.64 8.43
C LEU A 420 -0.75 19.90 8.70
N ALA A 421 -0.08 20.95 9.10
CA ALA A 421 -0.66 22.29 9.09
C ALA A 421 -0.77 22.82 7.64
N PRO A 422 -1.62 23.85 7.39
CA PRO A 422 -1.68 24.49 6.07
C PRO A 422 -0.30 24.96 5.62
N GLN A 423 0.05 24.65 4.38
CA GLN A 423 1.35 24.94 3.71
C GLN A 423 2.56 24.20 4.27
N GLU A 424 2.42 23.42 5.34
CA GLU A 424 3.48 22.55 5.83
C GLU A 424 3.85 21.50 4.77
N ARG A 425 5.15 21.37 4.51
CA ARG A 425 5.68 20.47 3.47
C ARG A 425 6.25 19.21 4.09
N SER A 426 5.83 18.06 3.57
CA SER A 426 6.35 16.78 4.04
C SER A 426 7.02 15.95 2.95
N ALA A 427 8.13 15.27 3.33
CA ALA A 427 8.60 14.08 2.64
C ALA A 427 7.97 12.86 3.31
N SER A 428 7.30 12.03 2.54
CA SER A 428 6.42 10.98 3.07
C SER A 428 6.58 9.65 2.34
N THR A 429 6.62 8.55 3.08
CA THR A 429 6.61 7.21 2.50
C THR A 429 5.19 6.68 2.26
N SER A 430 4.16 7.51 2.43
CA SER A 430 2.78 7.14 2.09
C SER A 430 2.58 6.89 0.59
N ASN A 431 1.36 6.58 0.19
CA ASN A 431 1.03 6.18 -1.18
C ASN A 431 0.37 7.28 -2.00
N ARG A 432 -0.22 8.30 -1.35
CA ARG A 432 -0.99 9.39 -2.00
C ARG A 432 -0.54 10.76 -1.54
N ASN A 433 -0.54 11.72 -2.46
CA ASN A 433 -0.16 13.10 -2.21
C ASN A 433 -1.12 14.13 -2.82
N PHE A 434 -2.37 13.76 -3.08
CA PHE A 434 -3.34 14.74 -3.55
C PHE A 434 -3.62 15.82 -2.47
N GLU A 435 -4.17 16.94 -2.92
CA GLU A 435 -4.43 18.11 -2.08
C GLU A 435 -5.19 17.77 -0.79
N GLY A 436 -4.62 18.14 0.33
CA GLY A 436 -5.21 17.91 1.66
C GLY A 436 -5.10 16.49 2.21
N ARG A 437 -4.47 15.54 1.52
CA ARG A 437 -4.41 14.13 1.95
C ARG A 437 -3.84 13.92 3.35
N GLN A 438 -2.77 14.62 3.69
CA GLN A 438 -2.11 14.55 5.01
C GLN A 438 -2.50 15.70 5.96
N GLY A 439 -3.52 16.47 5.60
CA GLY A 439 -4.01 17.62 6.33
C GLY A 439 -4.38 18.75 5.36
N ARG A 440 -5.42 19.53 5.71
CA ARG A 440 -5.94 20.60 4.85
C ARG A 440 -4.85 21.62 4.50
N GLY A 441 -4.56 21.78 3.20
CA GLY A 441 -3.53 22.66 2.69
C GLY A 441 -2.10 22.18 2.90
N GLY A 442 -1.91 20.95 3.39
CA GLY A 442 -0.59 20.29 3.51
C GLY A 442 -0.03 19.93 2.15
N ARG A 443 1.29 19.99 2.02
CA ARG A 443 2.06 19.76 0.79
C ARG A 443 2.89 18.49 0.92
N THR A 444 2.47 17.41 0.27
CA THR A 444 3.08 16.09 0.43
C THR A 444 3.88 15.69 -0.79
N HIS A 445 5.13 15.25 -0.58
CA HIS A 445 5.99 14.64 -1.56
C HIS A 445 6.21 13.16 -1.21
N LEU A 446 5.94 12.27 -2.14
CA LEU A 446 6.17 10.83 -1.95
C LEU A 446 7.63 10.49 -2.27
N VAL A 447 8.25 9.74 -1.36
CA VAL A 447 9.63 9.29 -1.46
C VAL A 447 9.80 7.88 -0.86
N SER A 448 10.94 7.26 -1.13
CA SER A 448 11.32 5.99 -0.48
C SER A 448 11.72 6.19 0.99
N PRO A 449 11.71 5.14 1.83
CA PRO A 449 12.14 5.23 3.23
C PRO A 449 13.56 5.77 3.40
N ALA A 450 14.49 5.37 2.54
CA ALA A 450 15.88 5.82 2.59
C ALA A 450 16.02 7.31 2.23
N VAL A 451 15.29 7.79 1.21
CA VAL A 451 15.23 9.21 0.83
C VAL A 451 14.54 10.03 1.92
N ALA A 452 13.45 9.53 2.53
CA ALA A 452 12.78 10.20 3.65
C ALA A 452 13.74 10.39 4.83
N ALA A 453 14.47 9.34 5.21
CA ALA A 453 15.43 9.36 6.30
C ALA A 453 16.61 10.31 6.00
N ALA A 454 17.15 10.28 4.78
CA ALA A 454 18.21 11.20 4.35
C ALA A 454 17.74 12.66 4.35
N THR A 455 16.53 12.90 3.86
CA THR A 455 15.88 14.21 3.89
C THR A 455 15.71 14.73 5.32
N ALA A 456 15.34 13.86 6.27
CA ALA A 456 15.24 14.24 7.69
C ALA A 456 16.57 14.75 8.25
N VAL A 457 17.67 14.11 7.89
CA VAL A 457 19.03 14.52 8.32
C VAL A 457 19.50 15.78 7.60
N ALA A 458 19.26 15.88 6.29
CA ALA A 458 19.73 17.02 5.48
C ALA A 458 18.92 18.31 5.72
N GLY A 459 17.60 18.19 5.96
CA GLY A 459 16.65 19.31 6.04
C GLY A 459 16.06 19.75 4.70
N HIS A 460 16.45 19.09 3.63
CA HIS A 460 15.98 19.24 2.25
C HIS A 460 16.02 17.87 1.58
N PHE A 461 15.43 17.72 0.38
CA PHE A 461 15.47 16.43 -0.30
C PHE A 461 16.90 15.97 -0.56
N ALA A 462 17.20 14.76 -0.11
CA ALA A 462 18.53 14.16 -0.19
C ALA A 462 18.44 12.63 -0.30
N SER A 463 19.46 12.02 -0.89
CA SER A 463 19.71 10.58 -0.86
C SER A 463 20.69 10.22 0.27
N PRO A 464 20.81 8.95 0.66
CA PRO A 464 21.82 8.51 1.62
C PRO A 464 23.26 8.85 1.21
N GLU A 465 23.53 8.87 -0.10
CA GLU A 465 24.85 9.22 -0.66
C GLU A 465 25.26 10.68 -0.36
N ASP A 466 24.30 11.58 -0.19
CA ASP A 466 24.54 13.00 0.12
C ASP A 466 24.98 13.24 1.56
N LEU A 467 24.88 12.24 2.41
CA LEU A 467 25.20 12.33 3.84
C LEU A 467 26.60 11.82 4.19
N SER A 468 27.37 11.42 3.20
CA SER A 468 28.75 10.90 3.35
C SER A 468 29.76 12.01 3.68
#